data_14c7a76830fbe8186d3bbdecd4313325
#
_entry.id   14c7a76830fbe8186d3bbdecd4313325
#
_cell.length_a   1.000
_cell.length_b   1.000
_cell.length_c   1.000
_cell.angle_alpha   90.00
_cell.angle_beta   90.00
_cell.angle_gamma   90.00
#
_symmetry.space_group_name_H-M   'P 1'
#
loop_
_entity.id
_entity.type
_entity.pdbx_description
1 polymer ?
#
loop_
_entity_poly.entity_id
_entity_poly.type
_entity_poly.pdbx_seq_one_letter_code
_entity_poly.pdbx_strand_id
1 'polypeptide(L)'
;MDTALLVFAKVPRPGEVKTRLTPALSAAEAARLYTAFLRDTLRQVLRLDADVRLYLAPPVPDEAPDAVPSKVGVHVQTGDGLGARMEQAFRETLGDGYGQVLVMGSDHPTLPRSFLQRADQALQDSGSLCIGPTEDGGFYLLGMSAFFPQLFDEMSYSHGQVFAETLSRAEGTGADVTVLPQWYDVDRPRDLDRLLTDLDDRPADAPNTRRVADRLGLEALA
;
A
#
# COMPACT_ATOMS: atom_id res chain seq x y z
N MET A 1 15.72 7.99 -13.82
CA MET A 1 15.18 6.66 -14.24
C MET A 1 13.67 6.74 -14.14
N ASP A 2 12.95 6.04 -15.02
CA ASP A 2 11.49 6.05 -14.93
C ASP A 2 11.03 5.20 -13.75
N THR A 3 10.22 5.79 -12.87
CA THR A 3 9.68 5.12 -11.67
C THR A 3 8.27 4.64 -11.93
N ALA A 4 7.95 3.39 -11.61
CA ALA A 4 6.58 2.89 -11.51
C ALA A 4 6.17 2.69 -10.04
N LEU A 5 4.97 3.15 -9.68
CA LEU A 5 4.39 2.95 -8.37
C LEU A 5 3.10 2.15 -8.49
N LEU A 6 3.11 0.95 -7.93
CA LEU A 6 2.04 -0.04 -8.00
C LEU A 6 1.27 -0.03 -6.67
N VAL A 7 0.01 0.41 -6.71
CA VAL A 7 -0.87 0.35 -5.55
C VAL A 7 -1.63 -0.97 -5.56
N PHE A 8 -1.35 -1.84 -4.58
CA PHE A 8 -2.06 -3.10 -4.40
C PHE A 8 -3.30 -2.87 -3.53
N ALA A 9 -4.47 -3.22 -4.07
CA ALA A 9 -5.73 -3.03 -3.39
C ALA A 9 -6.70 -4.18 -3.67
N LYS A 10 -7.73 -4.28 -2.82
CA LYS A 10 -8.93 -5.08 -3.08
C LYS A 10 -10.00 -4.21 -3.72
N VAL A 11 -10.94 -4.83 -4.42
CA VAL A 11 -12.17 -4.14 -4.84
C VAL A 11 -12.99 -3.78 -3.58
N PRO A 12 -13.42 -2.51 -3.40
CA PRO A 12 -14.16 -2.08 -2.22
C PRO A 12 -15.59 -2.65 -2.16
N ARG A 13 -15.74 -3.91 -1.77
CA ARG A 13 -17.04 -4.58 -1.63
C ARG A 13 -17.40 -4.77 -0.16
N PRO A 14 -18.65 -4.49 0.25
CA PRO A 14 -19.12 -4.78 1.59
C PRO A 14 -18.91 -6.26 1.96
N GLY A 15 -18.32 -6.51 3.14
CA GLY A 15 -18.01 -7.86 3.63
C GLY A 15 -16.73 -8.49 3.07
N GLU A 16 -16.07 -7.89 2.07
CA GLU A 16 -14.82 -8.38 1.50
C GLU A 16 -13.59 -7.55 1.91
N VAL A 17 -13.81 -6.30 2.33
CA VAL A 17 -12.75 -5.38 2.77
C VAL A 17 -12.98 -4.92 4.20
N LYS A 18 -11.88 -4.69 4.94
CA LYS A 18 -11.89 -4.17 6.31
C LYS A 18 -12.87 -4.90 7.24
N THR A 19 -13.01 -6.21 7.07
CA THR A 19 -13.90 -7.05 7.85
C THR A 19 -13.60 -7.04 9.35
N ARG A 20 -12.35 -6.74 9.73
CA ARG A 20 -11.94 -6.58 11.13
C ARG A 20 -12.39 -5.27 11.77
N LEU A 21 -12.89 -4.30 10.98
CA LEU A 21 -13.53 -3.08 11.47
C LEU A 21 -15.02 -3.30 11.82
N THR A 22 -15.63 -4.42 11.44
CA THR A 22 -17.06 -4.67 11.63
C THR A 22 -17.56 -4.72 13.09
N PRO A 23 -16.73 -4.87 14.13
CA PRO A 23 -17.17 -4.58 15.50
C PRO A 23 -17.54 -3.11 15.75
N ALA A 24 -16.97 -2.17 14.97
CA ALA A 24 -17.25 -0.74 15.09
C ALA A 24 -18.06 -0.18 13.91
N LEU A 25 -18.03 -0.83 12.74
CA LEU A 25 -18.66 -0.38 11.51
C LEU A 25 -19.47 -1.50 10.87
N SER A 26 -20.59 -1.19 10.23
CA SER A 26 -21.24 -2.15 9.34
C SER A 26 -20.34 -2.48 8.13
N ALA A 27 -20.57 -3.60 7.46
CA ALA A 27 -19.81 -3.99 6.28
C ALA A 27 -19.85 -2.91 5.15
N ALA A 28 -20.99 -2.23 5.01
CA ALA A 28 -21.15 -1.16 4.04
C ALA A 28 -20.35 0.10 4.42
N GLU A 29 -20.29 0.46 5.70
CA GLU A 29 -19.50 1.58 6.23
C GLU A 29 -18.01 1.29 6.10
N ALA A 30 -17.57 0.08 6.46
CA ALA A 30 -16.18 -0.35 6.29
C ALA A 30 -15.73 -0.28 4.82
N ALA A 31 -16.58 -0.70 3.88
CA ALA A 31 -16.29 -0.59 2.45
C ALA A 31 -16.24 0.86 1.97
N ARG A 32 -17.11 1.76 2.47
CA ARG A 32 -17.06 3.20 2.17
C ARG A 32 -15.79 3.83 2.69
N LEU A 33 -15.38 3.49 3.92
CA LEU A 33 -14.14 3.99 4.53
C LEU A 33 -12.92 3.51 3.73
N TYR A 34 -12.88 2.23 3.36
CA TYR A 34 -11.82 1.69 2.52
C TYR A 34 -11.76 2.34 1.11
N THR A 35 -12.92 2.65 0.52
CA THR A 35 -12.99 3.41 -0.73
C THR A 35 -12.32 4.78 -0.58
N ALA A 36 -12.51 5.43 0.56
CA ALA A 36 -11.86 6.71 0.84
C ALA A 36 -10.34 6.55 1.04
N PHE A 37 -9.89 5.48 1.72
CA PHE A 37 -8.46 5.14 1.84
C PHE A 37 -7.82 5.01 0.45
N LEU A 38 -8.42 4.21 -0.42
CA LEU A 38 -7.91 4.03 -1.78
C LEU A 38 -7.84 5.35 -2.57
N ARG A 39 -8.87 6.21 -2.45
CA ARG A 39 -8.87 7.55 -3.07
C ARG A 39 -7.73 8.43 -2.57
N ASP A 40 -7.49 8.45 -1.26
CA ASP A 40 -6.44 9.26 -0.67
C ASP A 40 -5.05 8.70 -0.99
N THR A 41 -4.87 7.38 -0.97
CA THR A 41 -3.64 6.73 -1.43
C THR A 41 -3.31 7.11 -2.87
N LEU A 42 -4.26 6.92 -3.80
CA LEU A 42 -4.07 7.29 -5.21
C LEU A 42 -3.80 8.79 -5.38
N ARG A 43 -4.49 9.65 -4.63
CA ARG A 43 -4.26 11.09 -4.64
C ARG A 43 -2.85 11.46 -4.18
N GLN A 44 -2.30 10.76 -3.19
CA GLN A 44 -0.94 11.00 -2.69
C GLN A 44 0.12 10.55 -3.70
N VAL A 45 0.02 9.32 -4.19
CA VAL A 45 1.01 8.77 -5.12
C VAL A 45 1.03 9.49 -6.46
N LEU A 46 -0.11 10.00 -6.92
CA LEU A 46 -0.23 10.81 -8.14
C LEU A 46 0.45 12.19 -8.07
N ARG A 47 1.03 12.57 -6.93
CA ARG A 47 1.84 13.77 -6.75
C ARG A 47 3.34 13.50 -6.90
N LEU A 48 3.72 12.24 -7.05
CA LEU A 48 5.08 11.83 -7.35
C LEU A 48 5.29 11.85 -8.87
N ASP A 49 6.52 12.00 -9.30
CA ASP A 49 6.91 11.85 -10.70
C ASP A 49 7.11 10.37 -11.02
N ALA A 50 6.01 9.65 -11.16
CA ALA A 50 5.98 8.21 -11.35
C ALA A 50 4.79 7.78 -12.21
N ASP A 51 4.93 6.68 -12.94
CA ASP A 51 3.80 5.98 -13.56
C ASP A 51 3.03 5.22 -12.47
N VAL A 52 1.82 5.67 -12.19
CA VAL A 52 0.98 5.10 -11.12
C VAL A 52 0.02 4.07 -11.70
N ARG A 53 0.11 2.84 -11.20
CA ARG A 53 -0.74 1.72 -11.60
C ARG A 53 -1.49 1.15 -10.38
N LEU A 54 -2.77 0.84 -10.56
CA LEU A 54 -3.58 0.16 -9.54
C LEU A 54 -3.68 -1.32 -9.86
N TYR A 55 -3.19 -2.17 -8.98
CA TYR A 55 -3.30 -3.62 -9.07
C TYR A 55 -4.42 -4.12 -8.15
N LEU A 56 -5.52 -4.59 -8.71
CA LEU A 56 -6.68 -5.09 -7.96
C LEU A 56 -6.59 -6.60 -7.76
N ALA A 57 -6.85 -7.06 -6.53
CA ALA A 57 -7.00 -8.48 -6.24
C ALA A 57 -8.28 -9.04 -6.88
N PRO A 58 -8.21 -10.21 -7.57
CA PRO A 58 -9.39 -10.83 -8.19
C PRO A 58 -10.40 -11.31 -7.13
N PRO A 59 -11.70 -11.38 -7.47
CA PRO A 59 -12.29 -11.06 -8.77
C PRO A 59 -12.47 -9.54 -8.99
N VAL A 60 -12.09 -9.07 -10.19
CA VAL A 60 -12.15 -7.66 -10.58
C VAL A 60 -13.36 -7.44 -11.51
N PRO A 61 -14.17 -6.39 -11.32
CA PRO A 61 -15.26 -6.05 -12.23
C PRO A 61 -14.72 -5.50 -13.57
N ASP A 62 -15.53 -5.57 -14.62
CA ASP A 62 -15.17 -5.05 -15.93
C ASP A 62 -14.94 -3.53 -15.93
N GLU A 63 -15.65 -2.80 -15.06
CA GLU A 63 -15.48 -1.38 -14.86
C GLU A 63 -14.60 -1.09 -13.63
N ALA A 64 -13.70 -0.13 -13.76
CA ALA A 64 -12.88 0.33 -12.66
C ALA A 64 -13.75 0.91 -11.52
N PRO A 65 -13.41 0.67 -10.25
CA PRO A 65 -14.13 1.29 -9.13
C PRO A 65 -14.13 2.83 -9.24
N ASP A 66 -15.23 3.48 -8.87
CA ASP A 66 -15.39 4.95 -8.86
C ASP A 66 -14.27 5.70 -8.07
N ALA A 67 -13.55 4.97 -7.25
CA ALA A 67 -12.42 5.51 -6.49
C ALA A 67 -11.21 5.84 -7.38
N VAL A 68 -11.13 5.29 -8.59
CA VAL A 68 -9.93 5.30 -9.45
C VAL A 68 -10.00 6.47 -10.44
N PRO A 69 -9.05 7.41 -10.39
CA PRO A 69 -8.95 8.45 -11.41
C PRO A 69 -8.68 7.86 -12.80
N SER A 70 -9.28 8.43 -13.86
CA SER A 70 -9.18 7.92 -15.24
C SER A 70 -7.75 7.84 -15.80
N LYS A 71 -6.81 8.57 -15.21
CA LYS A 71 -5.39 8.55 -15.61
C LYS A 71 -4.58 7.40 -14.99
N VAL A 72 -5.18 6.61 -14.08
CA VAL A 72 -4.52 5.48 -13.41
C VAL A 72 -4.85 4.21 -14.19
N GLY A 73 -3.81 3.53 -14.66
CA GLY A 73 -3.94 2.19 -15.27
C GLY A 73 -4.42 1.17 -14.24
N VAL A 74 -5.43 0.37 -14.59
CA VAL A 74 -5.95 -0.69 -13.72
C VAL A 74 -5.48 -2.04 -14.25
N HIS A 75 -4.87 -2.82 -13.36
CA HIS A 75 -4.32 -4.15 -13.62
C HIS A 75 -4.90 -5.16 -12.65
N VAL A 76 -4.89 -6.43 -13.02
CA VAL A 76 -5.30 -7.52 -12.13
C VAL A 76 -4.06 -8.14 -11.50
N GLN A 77 -4.08 -8.35 -10.20
CA GLN A 77 -3.01 -9.10 -9.51
C GLN A 77 -3.04 -10.56 -9.95
N THR A 78 -1.90 -11.09 -10.37
CA THR A 78 -1.74 -12.47 -10.88
C THR A 78 -0.79 -13.25 -9.98
N GLY A 79 -1.18 -14.46 -9.58
CA GLY A 79 -0.39 -15.37 -8.75
C GLY A 79 -1.15 -15.89 -7.52
N ASP A 80 -0.65 -16.99 -6.98
CA ASP A 80 -1.22 -17.66 -5.81
C ASP A 80 -0.66 -17.03 -4.51
N GLY A 81 -1.45 -16.14 -3.92
CA GLY A 81 -1.08 -15.43 -2.70
C GLY A 81 -0.34 -14.10 -2.96
N LEU A 82 -0.12 -13.34 -1.87
CA LEU A 82 0.42 -11.98 -1.95
C LEU A 82 1.86 -11.96 -2.51
N GLY A 83 2.70 -12.90 -2.07
CA GLY A 83 4.09 -12.97 -2.52
C GLY A 83 4.22 -13.16 -4.03
N ALA A 84 3.56 -14.20 -4.58
CA ALA A 84 3.57 -14.47 -6.02
C ALA A 84 3.01 -13.31 -6.84
N ARG A 85 1.99 -12.60 -6.31
CA ARG A 85 1.41 -11.42 -6.96
C ARG A 85 2.38 -10.25 -7.00
N MET A 86 3.09 -9.98 -5.90
CA MET A 86 4.13 -8.94 -5.85
C MET A 86 5.31 -9.31 -6.75
N GLU A 87 5.78 -10.54 -6.68
CA GLU A 87 6.86 -11.05 -7.52
C GLU A 87 6.57 -10.85 -9.00
N GLN A 88 5.36 -11.26 -9.45
CA GLN A 88 4.94 -11.10 -10.83
C GLN A 88 4.88 -9.62 -11.24
N ALA A 89 4.28 -8.77 -10.41
CA ALA A 89 4.18 -7.34 -10.69
C ALA A 89 5.55 -6.66 -10.79
N PHE A 90 6.49 -6.98 -9.91
CA PHE A 90 7.87 -6.48 -9.99
C PHE A 90 8.58 -6.98 -11.24
N ARG A 91 8.49 -8.29 -11.52
CA ARG A 91 9.14 -8.91 -12.68
C ARG A 91 8.69 -8.29 -13.99
N GLU A 92 7.37 -8.15 -14.16
CA GLU A 92 6.78 -7.55 -15.36
C GLU A 92 7.17 -6.08 -15.51
N THR A 93 6.99 -5.30 -14.45
CA THR A 93 7.21 -3.84 -14.53
C THR A 93 8.69 -3.49 -14.74
N LEU A 94 9.62 -4.17 -14.06
CA LEU A 94 11.06 -4.00 -14.33
C LEU A 94 11.42 -4.51 -15.72
N GLY A 95 10.79 -5.60 -16.18
CA GLY A 95 10.94 -6.14 -17.54
C GLY A 95 10.44 -5.20 -18.63
N ASP A 96 9.45 -4.35 -18.35
CA ASP A 96 8.95 -3.29 -19.23
C ASP A 96 9.93 -2.10 -19.36
N GLY A 97 11.05 -2.10 -18.61
CA GLY A 97 12.13 -1.12 -18.71
C GLY A 97 12.08 -0.01 -17.67
N TYR A 98 11.21 -0.09 -16.65
CA TYR A 98 11.26 0.82 -15.51
C TYR A 98 12.54 0.61 -14.71
N GLY A 99 13.21 1.70 -14.35
CA GLY A 99 14.45 1.64 -13.57
C GLY A 99 14.19 1.45 -12.07
N GLN A 100 12.98 1.78 -11.61
CA GLN A 100 12.56 1.67 -10.20
C GLN A 100 11.10 1.25 -10.13
N VAL A 101 10.79 0.30 -9.26
CA VAL A 101 9.42 -0.14 -9.01
C VAL A 101 9.15 -0.14 -7.52
N LEU A 102 8.05 0.48 -7.14
CA LEU A 102 7.52 0.55 -5.78
C LEU A 102 6.17 -0.16 -5.73
N VAL A 103 5.98 -1.08 -4.82
CA VAL A 103 4.68 -1.71 -4.50
C VAL A 103 4.25 -1.27 -3.12
N MET A 104 3.02 -0.76 -2.98
CA MET A 104 2.47 -0.37 -1.69
C MET A 104 1.02 -0.82 -1.51
N GLY A 105 0.61 -0.99 -0.26
CA GLY A 105 -0.79 -1.24 0.11
C GLY A 105 -1.65 0.03 0.09
N SER A 106 -2.96 -0.14 0.30
CA SER A 106 -3.95 0.94 0.38
C SER A 106 -4.52 1.17 1.80
N ASP A 107 -3.89 0.55 2.80
CA ASP A 107 -4.38 0.53 4.18
C ASP A 107 -3.83 1.65 5.07
N HIS A 108 -3.08 2.59 4.45
CA HIS A 108 -2.31 3.66 5.10
C HIS A 108 -2.71 5.05 4.59
N PRO A 109 -3.97 5.48 4.75
CA PRO A 109 -4.47 6.72 4.11
C PRO A 109 -3.73 7.98 4.55
N THR A 110 -3.15 7.97 5.75
CA THR A 110 -2.40 9.09 6.36
C THR A 110 -0.88 8.93 6.25
N LEU A 111 -0.37 7.98 5.42
CA LEU A 111 1.08 7.80 5.23
C LEU A 111 1.73 9.12 4.81
N PRO A 112 2.76 9.61 5.54
CA PRO A 112 3.40 10.86 5.19
C PRO A 112 4.05 10.81 3.79
N ARG A 113 3.78 11.82 2.96
CA ARG A 113 4.38 11.93 1.62
C ARG A 113 5.90 11.85 1.64
N SER A 114 6.54 12.36 2.70
CA SER A 114 8.00 12.28 2.86
C SER A 114 8.54 10.85 2.87
N PHE A 115 7.72 9.86 3.28
CA PHE A 115 8.14 8.45 3.26
C PHE A 115 8.20 7.91 1.82
N LEU A 116 7.23 8.29 0.99
CA LEU A 116 7.24 7.95 -0.44
C LEU A 116 8.40 8.64 -1.19
N GLN A 117 8.71 9.89 -0.84
CA GLN A 117 9.85 10.60 -1.38
C GLN A 117 11.19 9.97 -0.97
N ARG A 118 11.29 9.48 0.27
CA ARG A 118 12.46 8.72 0.73
C ARG A 118 12.59 7.38 0.01
N ALA A 119 11.47 6.70 -0.26
CA ALA A 119 11.46 5.45 -1.03
C ALA A 119 11.99 5.68 -2.46
N ASP A 120 11.52 6.71 -3.14
CA ASP A 120 11.99 7.09 -4.46
C ASP A 120 13.50 7.44 -4.45
N GLN A 121 13.96 8.21 -3.46
CA GLN A 121 15.36 8.54 -3.30
C GLN A 121 16.26 7.33 -3.03
N ALA A 122 15.76 6.37 -2.26
CA ALA A 122 16.52 5.16 -1.91
C ALA A 122 16.78 4.23 -3.09
N LEU A 123 16.07 4.40 -4.19
CA LEU A 123 16.17 3.53 -5.37
C LEU A 123 16.91 4.17 -6.54
N GLN A 124 17.55 5.35 -6.37
CA GLN A 124 18.24 6.05 -7.46
C GLN A 124 19.43 5.27 -8.02
N ASP A 125 20.08 4.46 -7.19
CA ASP A 125 21.19 3.61 -7.61
C ASP A 125 20.68 2.21 -8.00
N SER A 126 21.32 1.60 -9.01
CA SER A 126 21.00 0.24 -9.44
C SER A 126 21.35 -0.77 -8.35
N GLY A 127 20.48 -1.75 -8.13
CA GLY A 127 20.68 -2.78 -7.12
C GLY A 127 20.26 -2.36 -5.72
N SER A 128 19.44 -1.30 -5.59
CA SER A 128 18.90 -0.82 -4.32
C SER A 128 17.54 -1.44 -4.00
N LEU A 129 17.27 -1.58 -2.71
CA LEU A 129 16.02 -2.02 -2.11
C LEU A 129 15.55 -1.02 -1.05
N CYS A 130 14.25 -0.80 -0.93
CA CYS A 130 13.68 -0.10 0.23
C CYS A 130 12.46 -0.83 0.78
N ILE A 131 12.33 -0.84 2.12
CA ILE A 131 11.23 -1.50 2.82
C ILE A 131 10.67 -0.55 3.86
N GLY A 132 9.35 -0.31 3.82
CA GLY A 132 8.64 0.49 4.81
C GLY A 132 7.86 -0.40 5.77
N PRO A 133 8.35 -0.64 7.01
CA PRO A 133 7.73 -1.56 7.95
C PRO A 133 6.40 -1.06 8.51
N THR A 134 5.49 -1.99 8.84
CA THR A 134 4.28 -1.72 9.62
C THR A 134 4.41 -2.20 11.07
N GLU A 135 3.58 -1.65 11.96
CA GLU A 135 3.61 -1.99 13.39
C GLU A 135 3.14 -3.42 13.68
N ASP A 136 2.40 -4.02 12.78
CA ASP A 136 1.93 -5.41 12.88
C ASP A 136 2.96 -6.45 12.42
N GLY A 137 4.16 -6.01 11.99
CA GLY A 137 5.27 -6.84 11.53
C GLY A 137 5.24 -7.15 10.03
N GLY A 138 4.38 -6.48 9.26
CA GLY A 138 4.36 -6.45 7.80
C GLY A 138 5.18 -5.28 7.24
N PHE A 139 4.84 -4.87 6.03
CA PHE A 139 5.37 -3.65 5.41
C PHE A 139 4.29 -2.95 4.59
N TYR A 140 4.30 -1.61 4.61
CA TYR A 140 3.39 -0.80 3.80
C TYR A 140 3.91 -0.56 2.39
N LEU A 141 5.23 -0.72 2.18
CA LEU A 141 5.90 -0.49 0.93
C LEU A 141 7.12 -1.40 0.78
N LEU A 142 7.29 -1.96 -0.41
CA LEU A 142 8.52 -2.61 -0.87
C LEU A 142 8.91 -1.95 -2.20
N GLY A 143 10.18 -1.59 -2.37
CA GLY A 143 10.69 -1.01 -3.59
C GLY A 143 12.01 -1.64 -4.00
N MET A 144 12.27 -1.72 -5.32
CA MET A 144 13.54 -2.21 -5.85
C MET A 144 13.89 -1.57 -7.20
N SER A 145 15.19 -1.41 -7.46
CA SER A 145 15.74 -0.92 -8.72
C SER A 145 16.37 -2.03 -9.60
N ALA A 146 16.38 -3.26 -9.09
CA ALA A 146 16.71 -4.48 -9.82
C ALA A 146 15.82 -5.62 -9.28
N PHE A 147 15.56 -6.65 -10.07
CA PHE A 147 14.70 -7.74 -9.64
C PHE A 147 15.45 -8.72 -8.73
N PHE A 148 14.92 -8.95 -7.52
CA PHE A 148 15.45 -9.86 -6.50
C PHE A 148 14.44 -10.97 -6.18
N PRO A 149 14.38 -12.07 -6.95
CA PRO A 149 13.41 -13.14 -6.74
C PRO A 149 13.51 -13.80 -5.36
N GLN A 150 14.70 -13.80 -4.75
CA GLN A 150 14.95 -14.40 -3.44
C GLN A 150 14.07 -13.81 -2.32
N LEU A 151 13.54 -12.60 -2.51
CA LEU A 151 12.62 -11.98 -1.55
C LEU A 151 11.28 -12.71 -1.44
N PHE A 152 10.91 -13.44 -2.50
CA PHE A 152 9.58 -14.06 -2.62
C PHE A 152 9.60 -15.57 -2.47
N ASP A 153 10.77 -16.20 -2.65
CA ASP A 153 10.93 -17.68 -2.62
C ASP A 153 10.44 -18.26 -1.30
N GLU A 154 9.41 -19.14 -1.35
CA GLU A 154 8.84 -19.81 -0.18
C GLU A 154 8.49 -18.88 0.99
N MET A 155 8.18 -17.61 0.69
CA MET A 155 7.81 -16.60 1.69
C MET A 155 6.35 -16.75 2.09
N SER A 156 6.10 -16.93 3.38
CA SER A 156 4.75 -16.85 3.96
C SER A 156 4.39 -15.40 4.26
N TYR A 157 3.11 -15.06 4.14
CA TYR A 157 2.59 -13.73 4.44
C TYR A 157 1.47 -13.80 5.48
N SER A 158 1.04 -12.66 6.00
CA SER A 158 -0.04 -12.54 7.00
C SER A 158 0.33 -13.01 8.41
N HIS A 159 1.59 -12.85 8.80
CA HIS A 159 2.08 -13.06 10.17
C HIS A 159 3.04 -11.93 10.59
N GLY A 160 3.29 -11.80 11.88
CA GLY A 160 4.04 -10.68 12.46
C GLY A 160 5.56 -10.70 12.24
N GLN A 161 6.09 -11.55 11.36
CA GLN A 161 7.53 -11.65 11.06
C GLN A 161 7.85 -11.32 9.58
N VAL A 162 6.85 -10.96 8.77
CA VAL A 162 7.00 -10.73 7.33
C VAL A 162 8.09 -9.69 7.03
N PHE A 163 8.08 -8.56 7.75
CA PHE A 163 9.13 -7.54 7.60
C PHE A 163 10.53 -8.08 7.92
N ALA A 164 10.69 -8.75 9.07
CA ALA A 164 11.99 -9.26 9.51
C ALA A 164 12.55 -10.31 8.54
N GLU A 165 11.70 -11.21 8.05
CA GLU A 165 12.09 -12.22 7.06
C GLU A 165 12.45 -11.59 5.71
N THR A 166 11.67 -10.61 5.24
CA THR A 166 11.97 -9.88 3.99
C THR A 166 13.28 -9.12 4.11
N LEU A 167 13.53 -8.45 5.24
CA LEU A 167 14.79 -7.73 5.48
C LEU A 167 16.00 -8.69 5.48
N SER A 168 15.89 -9.82 6.19
CA SER A 168 16.97 -10.82 6.23
C SER A 168 17.30 -11.38 4.84
N ARG A 169 16.28 -11.60 4.00
CA ARG A 169 16.47 -12.04 2.62
C ARG A 169 17.09 -10.92 1.76
N ALA A 170 16.66 -9.68 1.94
CA ALA A 170 17.21 -8.53 1.24
C ALA A 170 18.71 -8.36 1.52
N GLU A 171 19.13 -8.44 2.78
CA GLU A 171 20.55 -8.41 3.19
C GLU A 171 21.36 -9.53 2.52
N GLY A 172 20.76 -10.70 2.31
CA GLY A 172 21.38 -11.84 1.62
C GLY A 172 21.57 -11.65 0.11
N THR A 173 20.95 -10.63 -0.51
CA THR A 173 21.07 -10.39 -1.97
C THR A 173 22.29 -9.58 -2.36
N GLY A 174 22.93 -8.90 -1.41
CA GLY A 174 23.99 -7.91 -1.68
C GLY A 174 23.47 -6.55 -2.19
N ALA A 175 22.14 -6.33 -2.14
CA ALA A 175 21.53 -5.04 -2.46
C ALA A 175 21.87 -3.98 -1.41
N ASP A 176 21.83 -2.71 -1.81
CA ASP A 176 21.80 -1.59 -0.87
C ASP A 176 20.40 -1.44 -0.29
N VAL A 177 20.23 -1.78 1.00
CA VAL A 177 18.93 -1.88 1.64
C VAL A 177 18.65 -0.67 2.52
N THR A 178 17.62 0.10 2.18
CA THR A 178 17.11 1.21 3.00
C THR A 178 15.84 0.81 3.73
N VAL A 179 15.84 0.87 5.07
CA VAL A 179 14.63 0.74 5.88
C VAL A 179 14.00 2.12 6.06
N LEU A 180 12.76 2.27 5.62
CA LEU A 180 11.98 3.50 5.76
C LEU A 180 11.41 3.61 7.18
N PRO A 181 10.93 4.80 7.61
CA PRO A 181 10.28 4.94 8.90
C PRO A 181 9.05 4.04 9.01
N GLN A 182 8.85 3.47 10.20
CA GLN A 182 7.69 2.62 10.49
C GLN A 182 6.38 3.40 10.44
N TRP A 183 5.30 2.74 9.99
CA TRP A 183 3.95 3.28 9.98
C TRP A 183 2.94 2.24 10.46
N TYR A 184 1.64 2.54 10.41
CA TYR A 184 0.58 1.65 10.85
C TYR A 184 -0.46 1.41 9.76
N ASP A 185 -1.15 0.26 9.86
CA ASP A 185 -2.32 -0.10 9.08
C ASP A 185 -3.60 0.28 9.82
N VAL A 186 -4.62 0.73 9.11
CA VAL A 186 -5.96 0.90 9.69
C VAL A 186 -6.76 -0.36 9.43
N ASP A 187 -6.69 -1.33 10.33
CA ASP A 187 -7.29 -2.67 10.12
C ASP A 187 -8.27 -3.10 11.22
N ARG A 188 -8.16 -2.56 12.42
CA ARG A 188 -8.98 -2.91 13.60
C ARG A 188 -9.60 -1.67 14.22
N PRO A 189 -10.69 -1.80 15.02
CA PRO A 189 -11.32 -0.65 15.69
C PRO A 189 -10.35 0.26 16.45
N ARG A 190 -9.37 -0.29 17.15
CA ARG A 190 -8.34 0.47 17.87
C ARG A 190 -7.48 1.39 16.99
N ASP A 191 -7.37 1.04 15.69
CA ASP A 191 -6.55 1.81 14.75
C ASP A 191 -7.31 3.07 14.28
N LEU A 192 -8.64 3.12 14.48
CA LEU A 192 -9.48 4.26 14.14
C LEU A 192 -9.15 5.48 15.01
N ASP A 193 -8.84 5.30 16.29
CA ASP A 193 -8.51 6.41 17.19
C ASP A 193 -7.26 7.14 16.69
N ARG A 194 -6.23 6.40 16.31
CA ARG A 194 -5.01 6.98 15.73
C ARG A 194 -5.27 7.62 14.36
N LEU A 195 -6.06 6.95 13.52
CA LEU A 195 -6.47 7.53 12.24
C LEU A 195 -7.15 8.90 12.44
N LEU A 196 -8.10 8.99 13.37
CA LEU A 196 -8.84 10.23 13.64
C LEU A 196 -7.92 11.32 14.17
N THR A 197 -6.99 11.00 15.07
CA THR A 197 -5.94 11.93 15.53
C THR A 197 -5.08 12.43 14.37
N ASP A 198 -4.61 11.53 13.50
CA ASP A 198 -3.84 11.92 12.31
C ASP A 198 -4.63 12.81 11.34
N LEU A 199 -5.95 12.56 11.19
CA LEU A 199 -6.83 13.37 10.35
C LEU A 199 -7.07 14.76 10.94
N ASP A 200 -7.07 14.90 12.26
CA ASP A 200 -7.18 16.20 12.94
C ASP A 200 -5.87 17.00 12.81
N ASP A 201 -4.75 16.37 13.03
CA ASP A 201 -3.43 17.01 12.98
C ASP A 201 -3.02 17.38 11.53
N ARG A 202 -3.42 16.56 10.56
CA ARG A 202 -2.99 16.67 9.15
C ARG A 202 -4.16 16.47 8.18
N PRO A 203 -5.19 17.32 8.21
CA PRO A 203 -6.43 17.14 7.45
C PRO A 203 -6.23 17.12 5.93
N ALA A 204 -5.13 17.68 5.43
CA ALA A 204 -4.81 17.71 4.01
C ALA A 204 -4.26 16.37 3.46
N ASP A 205 -3.80 15.47 4.34
CA ASP A 205 -3.19 14.21 3.92
C ASP A 205 -4.24 13.23 3.38
N ALA A 206 -5.38 13.10 4.09
CA ALA A 206 -6.43 12.15 3.71
C ALA A 206 -7.85 12.78 3.75
N PRO A 207 -8.16 13.74 2.88
CA PRO A 207 -9.41 14.50 2.93
C PRO A 207 -10.66 13.69 2.57
N ASN A 208 -10.52 12.61 1.77
CA ASN A 208 -11.65 11.73 1.47
C ASN A 208 -11.98 10.84 2.67
N THR A 209 -10.94 10.34 3.34
CA THR A 209 -11.06 9.57 4.58
C THR A 209 -11.69 10.42 5.67
N ARG A 210 -11.24 11.65 5.86
CA ARG A 210 -11.83 12.61 6.81
C ARG A 210 -13.32 12.79 6.56
N ARG A 211 -13.70 13.12 5.34
CA ARG A 211 -15.11 13.34 4.96
C ARG A 211 -15.99 12.11 5.24
N VAL A 212 -15.47 10.91 5.04
CA VAL A 212 -16.22 9.68 5.33
C VAL A 212 -16.28 9.43 6.82
N ALA A 213 -15.20 9.61 7.57
CA ALA A 213 -15.17 9.51 9.02
C ALA A 213 -16.21 10.43 9.67
N ASP A 214 -16.26 11.72 9.27
CA ASP A 214 -17.24 12.71 9.75
C ASP A 214 -18.69 12.26 9.47
N ARG A 215 -18.97 11.72 8.27
CA ARG A 215 -20.31 11.22 7.90
C ARG A 215 -20.73 9.96 8.67
N LEU A 216 -19.77 9.18 9.13
CA LEU A 216 -19.99 7.99 9.95
C LEU A 216 -20.08 8.33 11.45
N GLY A 217 -19.87 9.60 11.83
CA GLY A 217 -19.84 10.03 13.22
C GLY A 217 -18.70 9.42 14.02
N LEU A 218 -17.56 9.13 13.35
CA LEU A 218 -16.37 8.63 14.03
C LEU A 218 -15.67 9.79 14.72
N GLU A 219 -15.51 9.69 16.04
CA GLU A 219 -14.83 10.66 16.88
C GLU A 219 -13.68 9.98 17.59
N ALA A 220 -12.53 10.68 17.73
CA ALA A 220 -11.42 10.16 18.50
C ALA A 220 -11.84 10.02 19.99
N LEU A 221 -11.45 8.93 20.61
CA LEU A 221 -11.63 8.76 22.05
C LEU A 221 -10.76 9.82 22.77
N ALA A 222 -11.41 10.62 23.63
CA ALA A 222 -10.76 11.67 24.40
C ALA A 222 -9.83 11.12 25.49
#